data_fab2a4e8a2c61b99171130551ac488f6
#
_entry.id   fab2a4e8a2c61b99171130551ac488f6
#
_cell.length_a   1.000
_cell.length_b   1.000
_cell.length_c   1.000
_cell.angle_alpha   90.00
_cell.angle_beta   90.00
_cell.angle_gamma   90.00
#
_symmetry.space_group_name_H-M   'P 1'
#
loop_
_entity.id
_entity.type
_entity.pdbx_description
1 polymer ?
#
loop_
_entity_poly.entity_id
_entity_poly.type
_entity_poly.pdbx_seq_one_letter_code
_entity_poly.pdbx_strand_id
1 'polypeptide(L)'
;PQDLKYSGEDSFLEIGNFNTFRENVTISKGTKDGGMTTSIKDNNLFMTGVHIAHDCKINNNNIFVNQVTLGGHVNILDNVVIGGLSAVIQFVTIGSYSMIGGMSGIDKNVLPFSLAIGNRAKLRGLNLVGIRRNNFNKDEIKKRNSIHESFINRKIELSTNDKVEAIFYEYKSILNEELGHIQK
;
A
#
# COMPACT_ATOMS: atom_id res chain seq x y z
N PRO A 1 -7.34 -17.97 8.27
CA PRO A 1 -6.13 -17.32 7.76
C PRO A 1 -5.17 -18.32 7.17
N GLN A 2 -4.27 -17.85 6.26
CA GLN A 2 -3.25 -18.70 5.62
C GLN A 2 -1.94 -18.77 6.42
N ASP A 3 -1.85 -18.07 7.55
CA ASP A 3 -0.67 -18.11 8.40
C ASP A 3 -0.52 -19.49 9.04
N LEU A 4 0.67 -20.08 8.92
CA LEU A 4 0.99 -21.39 9.48
C LEU A 4 0.97 -21.40 11.03
N LYS A 5 1.08 -20.21 11.65
CA LYS A 5 1.03 -20.04 13.11
C LYS A 5 -0.38 -19.89 13.65
N TYR A 6 -1.40 -19.74 12.80
CA TYR A 6 -2.78 -19.61 13.24
C TYR A 6 -3.22 -20.86 13.97
N SER A 7 -3.68 -20.71 15.21
CA SER A 7 -4.05 -21.81 16.11
C SER A 7 -5.54 -21.85 16.48
N GLY A 8 -6.37 -21.07 15.77
CA GLY A 8 -7.82 -21.03 16.01
C GLY A 8 -8.27 -19.84 16.87
N GLU A 9 -7.41 -18.86 17.08
CA GLU A 9 -7.73 -17.63 17.82
C GLU A 9 -8.86 -16.84 17.16
N ASP A 10 -9.64 -16.12 17.98
CA ASP A 10 -10.67 -15.19 17.52
C ASP A 10 -10.02 -13.98 16.86
N SER A 11 -10.12 -13.90 15.55
CA SER A 11 -9.57 -12.80 14.75
C SER A 11 -10.59 -12.28 13.74
N PHE A 12 -10.36 -11.10 13.22
CA PHE A 12 -11.37 -10.31 12.53
C PHE A 12 -10.97 -9.94 11.10
N LEU A 13 -11.99 -9.69 10.28
CA LEU A 13 -11.91 -8.97 9.02
C LEU A 13 -12.87 -7.79 9.11
N GLU A 14 -12.34 -6.59 9.03
CA GLU A 14 -13.11 -5.35 9.06
C GLU A 14 -13.13 -4.73 7.66
N ILE A 15 -14.33 -4.46 7.14
CA ILE A 15 -14.51 -3.87 5.82
C ILE A 15 -15.39 -2.62 5.96
N GLY A 16 -14.87 -1.49 5.50
CA GLY A 16 -15.57 -0.22 5.45
C GLY A 16 -16.63 -0.16 4.34
N ASN A 17 -16.94 1.04 3.91
CA ASN A 17 -18.07 1.32 3.03
C ASN A 17 -17.66 1.50 1.56
N PHE A 18 -18.63 1.34 0.66
CA PHE A 18 -18.49 1.62 -0.78
C PHE A 18 -17.36 0.83 -1.47
N ASN A 19 -16.94 -0.29 -0.92
CA ASN A 19 -16.00 -1.19 -1.55
C ASN A 19 -16.69 -2.04 -2.61
N THR A 20 -16.02 -2.27 -3.74
CA THR A 20 -16.49 -3.14 -4.81
C THR A 20 -15.60 -4.37 -4.90
N PHE A 21 -16.18 -5.55 -4.73
CA PHE A 21 -15.51 -6.83 -4.89
C PHE A 21 -16.05 -7.54 -6.13
N ARG A 22 -15.15 -7.91 -7.03
CA ARG A 22 -15.51 -8.67 -8.22
C ARG A 22 -15.35 -10.18 -7.96
N GLU A 23 -15.52 -10.95 -9.01
CA GLU A 23 -15.61 -12.40 -8.94
C GLU A 23 -14.34 -13.04 -8.35
N ASN A 24 -14.51 -14.05 -7.51
CA ASN A 24 -13.43 -14.84 -6.92
C ASN A 24 -12.39 -14.04 -6.09
N VAL A 25 -12.76 -12.87 -5.55
CA VAL A 25 -11.92 -12.18 -4.57
C VAL A 25 -11.87 -12.99 -3.29
N THR A 26 -10.68 -13.18 -2.73
CA THR A 26 -10.46 -13.88 -1.47
C THR A 26 -9.74 -12.99 -0.48
N ILE A 27 -10.21 -12.97 0.78
CA ILE A 27 -9.66 -12.15 1.85
C ILE A 27 -9.54 -13.00 3.11
N SER A 28 -8.35 -13.05 3.69
CA SER A 28 -8.10 -13.74 4.96
C SER A 28 -8.30 -12.78 6.15
N LYS A 29 -8.87 -13.26 7.23
CA LYS A 29 -8.95 -12.51 8.50
C LYS A 29 -7.56 -12.40 9.15
N GLY A 30 -7.43 -11.56 10.18
CA GLY A 30 -6.19 -11.35 10.90
C GLY A 30 -5.70 -12.56 11.70
N THR A 31 -4.53 -12.41 12.30
CA THR A 31 -3.91 -13.41 13.18
C THR A 31 -3.38 -12.74 14.45
N LYS A 32 -3.05 -13.52 15.47
CA LYS A 32 -2.55 -13.02 16.75
C LYS A 32 -1.29 -12.16 16.58
N ASP A 33 -0.36 -12.61 15.75
CA ASP A 33 0.92 -11.92 15.53
C ASP A 33 0.77 -10.63 14.73
N GLY A 34 -0.36 -10.45 13.98
CA GLY A 34 -0.66 -9.27 13.16
C GLY A 34 -1.63 -8.27 13.79
N GLY A 35 -1.98 -8.46 15.06
CA GLY A 35 -2.91 -7.56 15.75
C GLY A 35 -4.39 -7.94 15.58
N MET A 36 -4.66 -9.19 15.25
CA MET A 36 -5.99 -9.84 15.19
C MET A 36 -6.89 -9.40 14.04
N THR A 37 -6.53 -8.41 13.24
CA THR A 37 -7.46 -7.81 12.27
C THR A 37 -6.82 -7.57 10.90
N THR A 38 -7.45 -8.08 9.85
CA THR A 38 -7.28 -7.57 8.49
C THR A 38 -8.27 -6.45 8.28
N SER A 39 -7.83 -5.27 7.83
CA SER A 39 -8.68 -4.09 7.69
C SER A 39 -8.69 -3.52 6.28
N ILE A 40 -9.88 -3.20 5.78
CA ILE A 40 -10.12 -2.53 4.50
C ILE A 40 -10.99 -1.32 4.78
N LYS A 41 -10.51 -0.12 4.46
CA LYS A 41 -11.27 1.11 4.60
C LYS A 41 -12.26 1.29 3.42
N ASP A 42 -12.48 2.50 2.97
CA ASP A 42 -13.60 2.85 2.08
C ASP A 42 -13.20 2.99 0.61
N ASN A 43 -14.18 2.85 -0.28
CA ASN A 43 -14.10 3.16 -1.72
C ASN A 43 -13.02 2.39 -2.51
N ASN A 44 -12.69 1.17 -2.14
CA ASN A 44 -11.72 0.37 -2.85
C ASN A 44 -12.38 -0.51 -3.92
N LEU A 45 -11.67 -0.77 -5.01
CA LEU A 45 -12.06 -1.69 -6.07
C LEU A 45 -11.12 -2.89 -6.10
N PHE A 46 -11.66 -4.07 -5.86
CA PHE A 46 -10.96 -5.34 -5.99
C PHE A 46 -11.52 -6.07 -7.22
N MET A 47 -10.71 -6.14 -8.29
CA MET A 47 -11.12 -6.81 -9.52
C MET A 47 -10.99 -8.33 -9.40
N THR A 48 -11.39 -9.04 -10.44
CA THR A 48 -11.50 -10.50 -10.47
C THR A 48 -10.24 -11.20 -9.98
N GLY A 49 -10.41 -12.13 -9.04
CA GLY A 49 -9.36 -13.00 -8.54
C GLY A 49 -8.31 -12.34 -7.65
N VAL A 50 -8.57 -11.13 -7.15
CA VAL A 50 -7.66 -10.47 -6.17
C VAL A 50 -7.60 -11.29 -4.89
N HIS A 51 -6.40 -11.47 -4.34
CA HIS A 51 -6.16 -12.11 -3.05
C HIS A 51 -5.54 -11.16 -2.04
N ILE A 52 -6.16 -11.06 -0.87
CA ILE A 52 -5.67 -10.31 0.28
C ILE A 52 -5.37 -11.29 1.41
N ALA A 53 -4.11 -11.44 1.77
CA ALA A 53 -3.71 -12.30 2.88
C ALA A 53 -4.04 -11.67 4.24
N HIS A 54 -3.73 -12.41 5.30
CA HIS A 54 -3.99 -12.03 6.69
C HIS A 54 -3.25 -10.75 7.11
N ASP A 55 -3.84 -10.02 8.04
CA ASP A 55 -3.22 -8.86 8.70
C ASP A 55 -2.87 -7.69 7.76
N CYS A 56 -3.39 -7.68 6.53
CA CYS A 56 -3.25 -6.56 5.63
C CYS A 56 -4.06 -5.35 6.12
N LYS A 57 -3.51 -4.16 5.91
CA LYS A 57 -4.18 -2.88 6.17
C LYS A 57 -4.32 -2.11 4.85
N ILE A 58 -5.55 -1.91 4.41
CA ILE A 58 -5.85 -1.25 3.14
C ILE A 58 -6.63 0.02 3.43
N ASN A 59 -6.07 1.17 3.07
CA ASN A 59 -6.69 2.47 3.23
C ASN A 59 -7.73 2.72 2.11
N ASN A 60 -7.95 3.97 1.71
CA ASN A 60 -9.09 4.36 0.89
C ASN A 60 -8.75 4.53 -0.59
N ASN A 61 -9.76 4.41 -1.46
CA ASN A 61 -9.73 4.77 -2.89
C ASN A 61 -8.70 3.97 -3.70
N ASN A 62 -8.39 2.74 -3.32
CA ASN A 62 -7.41 1.91 -4.00
C ASN A 62 -8.04 1.06 -5.10
N ILE A 63 -7.26 0.74 -6.13
CA ILE A 63 -7.66 -0.12 -7.24
C ILE A 63 -6.68 -1.30 -7.35
N PHE A 64 -7.21 -2.49 -7.14
CA PHE A 64 -6.51 -3.75 -7.34
C PHE A 64 -7.01 -4.39 -8.63
N VAL A 65 -6.19 -4.40 -9.67
CA VAL A 65 -6.55 -4.96 -10.97
C VAL A 65 -6.50 -6.50 -10.90
N ASN A 66 -7.09 -7.18 -11.87
CA ASN A 66 -7.27 -8.63 -11.90
C ASN A 66 -6.04 -9.42 -11.44
N GLN A 67 -6.25 -10.42 -10.57
CA GLN A 67 -5.23 -11.36 -10.07
C GLN A 67 -4.09 -10.72 -9.26
N VAL A 68 -4.29 -9.52 -8.69
CA VAL A 68 -3.34 -8.96 -7.73
C VAL A 68 -3.34 -9.80 -6.47
N THR A 69 -2.15 -10.10 -5.95
CA THR A 69 -1.97 -10.89 -4.73
C THR A 69 -1.16 -10.11 -3.70
N LEU A 70 -1.71 -9.93 -2.51
CA LEU A 70 -1.00 -9.38 -1.37
C LEU A 70 -0.61 -10.49 -0.40
N GLY A 71 0.66 -10.53 0.01
CA GLY A 71 1.14 -11.31 1.14
C GLY A 71 0.65 -10.77 2.49
N GLY A 72 0.87 -11.52 3.57
CA GLY A 72 0.45 -11.07 4.91
C GLY A 72 1.11 -9.78 5.36
N HIS A 73 0.43 -9.01 6.22
CA HIS A 73 0.95 -7.77 6.83
C HIS A 73 1.29 -6.65 5.84
N VAL A 74 0.73 -6.68 4.61
CA VAL A 74 0.94 -5.61 3.63
C VAL A 74 0.10 -4.39 3.99
N ASN A 75 0.72 -3.21 3.93
CA ASN A 75 0.04 -1.93 4.10
C ASN A 75 -0.11 -1.22 2.75
N ILE A 76 -1.34 -0.90 2.37
CA ILE A 76 -1.65 -0.10 1.18
C ILE A 76 -2.28 1.21 1.63
N LEU A 77 -1.60 2.33 1.37
CA LEU A 77 -2.10 3.64 1.73
C LEU A 77 -3.18 4.11 0.73
N ASP A 78 -3.47 5.41 0.67
CA ASP A 78 -4.58 5.93 -0.13
C ASP A 78 -4.25 6.08 -1.62
N ASN A 79 -5.27 5.90 -2.47
CA ASN A 79 -5.20 6.19 -3.92
C ASN A 79 -4.11 5.41 -4.67
N VAL A 80 -3.82 4.21 -4.24
CA VAL A 80 -2.86 3.30 -4.90
C VAL A 80 -3.56 2.53 -6.02
N VAL A 81 -2.86 2.35 -7.13
CA VAL A 81 -3.30 1.47 -8.22
C VAL A 81 -2.28 0.35 -8.39
N ILE A 82 -2.73 -0.90 -8.27
CA ILE A 82 -1.88 -2.08 -8.49
C ILE A 82 -2.33 -2.78 -9.77
N GLY A 83 -1.45 -2.80 -10.75
CA GLY A 83 -1.69 -3.42 -12.06
C GLY A 83 -1.83 -4.94 -11.98
N GLY A 84 -2.61 -5.49 -12.89
CA GLY A 84 -2.98 -6.91 -12.88
C GLY A 84 -1.79 -7.88 -12.89
N LEU A 85 -1.99 -9.07 -12.33
CA LEU A 85 -0.98 -10.12 -12.19
C LEU A 85 0.25 -9.69 -11.38
N SER A 86 0.13 -8.67 -10.55
CA SER A 86 1.21 -8.23 -9.65
C SER A 86 1.09 -8.89 -8.29
N ALA A 87 2.24 -9.17 -7.68
CA ALA A 87 2.33 -9.74 -6.35
C ALA A 87 3.13 -8.83 -5.42
N VAL A 88 2.68 -8.67 -4.19
CA VAL A 88 3.35 -7.92 -3.13
C VAL A 88 3.73 -8.88 -2.02
N ILE A 89 5.01 -8.96 -1.67
CA ILE A 89 5.46 -9.84 -0.59
C ILE A 89 5.01 -9.29 0.77
N GLN A 90 5.02 -10.15 1.77
CA GLN A 90 4.63 -9.80 3.14
C GLN A 90 5.45 -8.63 3.71
N PHE A 91 4.83 -7.86 4.61
CA PHE A 91 5.41 -6.70 5.31
C PHE A 91 5.80 -5.52 4.42
N VAL A 92 5.35 -5.47 3.19
CA VAL A 92 5.59 -4.31 2.31
C VAL A 92 4.54 -3.22 2.55
N THR A 93 5.00 -1.98 2.61
CA THR A 93 4.16 -0.79 2.61
C THR A 93 4.22 -0.07 1.26
N ILE A 94 3.06 0.17 0.64
CA ILE A 94 2.93 0.95 -0.58
C ILE A 94 2.31 2.31 -0.26
N GLY A 95 3.10 3.37 -0.49
CA GLY A 95 2.73 4.75 -0.20
C GLY A 95 1.63 5.30 -1.10
N SER A 96 0.90 6.29 -0.59
CA SER A 96 -0.24 6.91 -1.26
C SER A 96 0.08 7.43 -2.66
N TYR A 97 -0.92 7.36 -3.55
CA TYR A 97 -0.83 7.81 -4.95
C TYR A 97 0.20 7.05 -5.81
N SER A 98 0.70 5.92 -5.34
CA SER A 98 1.62 5.08 -6.12
C SER A 98 0.90 4.27 -7.20
N MET A 99 1.63 3.95 -8.25
CA MET A 99 1.21 3.04 -9.31
C MET A 99 2.19 1.87 -9.40
N ILE A 100 1.67 0.66 -9.30
CA ILE A 100 2.41 -0.57 -9.59
C ILE A 100 2.03 -1.01 -11.00
N GLY A 101 3.01 -1.13 -11.89
CA GLY A 101 2.78 -1.66 -13.23
C GLY A 101 2.35 -3.12 -13.20
N GLY A 102 1.57 -3.54 -14.17
CA GLY A 102 1.13 -4.95 -14.26
C GLY A 102 2.31 -5.94 -14.33
N MET A 103 2.08 -7.18 -13.91
CA MET A 103 3.07 -8.27 -13.87
C MET A 103 4.32 -7.94 -13.04
N SER A 104 4.16 -7.16 -11.96
CA SER A 104 5.26 -6.73 -11.09
C SER A 104 5.33 -7.56 -9.81
N GLY A 105 6.56 -7.86 -9.39
CA GLY A 105 6.84 -8.43 -8.07
C GLY A 105 7.42 -7.37 -7.15
N ILE A 106 6.69 -7.02 -6.09
CA ILE A 106 7.06 -5.98 -5.14
C ILE A 106 7.69 -6.62 -3.91
N ASP A 107 8.99 -6.45 -3.75
CA ASP A 107 9.80 -7.03 -2.67
C ASP A 107 10.37 -5.98 -1.70
N LYS A 108 10.01 -4.71 -1.87
CA LYS A 108 10.44 -3.58 -1.03
C LYS A 108 9.33 -2.54 -0.93
N ASN A 109 9.39 -1.74 0.13
CA ASN A 109 8.49 -0.61 0.32
C ASN A 109 8.55 0.37 -0.85
N VAL A 110 7.37 0.88 -1.25
CA VAL A 110 7.22 1.81 -2.38
C VAL A 110 6.88 3.19 -1.85
N LEU A 111 7.71 4.18 -2.19
CA LEU A 111 7.50 5.56 -1.76
C LEU A 111 6.19 6.14 -2.33
N PRO A 112 5.53 7.05 -1.61
CA PRO A 112 4.36 7.77 -2.13
C PRO A 112 4.62 8.41 -3.49
N PHE A 113 3.58 8.50 -4.30
CA PHE A 113 3.59 9.09 -5.66
C PHE A 113 4.48 8.37 -6.68
N SER A 114 5.00 7.20 -6.39
CA SER A 114 5.95 6.49 -7.24
C SER A 114 5.28 5.64 -8.30
N LEU A 115 5.99 5.44 -9.41
CA LEU A 115 5.74 4.39 -10.39
C LEU A 115 6.78 3.28 -10.18
N ALA A 116 6.33 2.07 -9.83
CA ALA A 116 7.18 0.90 -9.65
C ALA A 116 6.80 -0.21 -10.63
N ILE A 117 7.75 -0.78 -11.38
CA ILE A 117 7.50 -1.76 -12.43
C ILE A 117 8.57 -2.84 -12.47
N GLY A 118 8.15 -4.06 -12.73
CA GLY A 118 8.97 -5.21 -13.07
C GLY A 118 9.00 -6.30 -12.00
N ASN A 119 9.55 -7.45 -12.34
CA ASN A 119 9.79 -8.53 -11.39
C ASN A 119 11.08 -8.27 -10.63
N ARG A 120 10.97 -8.13 -9.32
CA ARG A 120 11.70 -7.26 -8.39
C ARG A 120 11.63 -5.83 -8.88
N ALA A 121 10.49 -5.21 -8.59
CA ALA A 121 10.13 -3.91 -9.13
C ALA A 121 11.14 -2.83 -8.76
N LYS A 122 11.37 -1.94 -9.72
CA LYS A 122 12.23 -0.75 -9.54
C LYS A 122 11.39 0.50 -9.70
N LEU A 123 11.72 1.52 -8.94
CA LEU A 123 11.16 2.85 -9.12
C LEU A 123 11.54 3.39 -10.51
N ARG A 124 10.53 3.83 -11.27
CA ARG A 124 10.68 4.42 -12.61
C ARG A 124 10.41 5.92 -12.64
N GLY A 125 10.28 6.53 -11.47
CA GLY A 125 9.96 7.93 -11.27
C GLY A 125 8.61 8.14 -10.63
N LEU A 126 8.00 9.31 -10.86
CA LEU A 126 6.69 9.64 -10.30
C LEU A 126 5.55 9.08 -11.14
N ASN A 127 4.45 8.74 -10.47
CA ASN A 127 3.17 8.43 -11.08
C ASN A 127 2.48 9.70 -11.60
N LEU A 128 3.01 10.28 -12.69
CA LEU A 128 2.49 11.54 -13.25
C LEU A 128 1.02 11.45 -13.68
N VAL A 129 0.56 10.26 -14.09
CA VAL A 129 -0.85 10.03 -14.47
C VAL A 129 -1.75 10.13 -13.25
N GLY A 130 -1.44 9.40 -12.18
CA GLY A 130 -2.18 9.47 -10.92
C GLY A 130 -2.18 10.87 -10.31
N ILE A 131 -1.04 11.53 -10.33
CA ILE A 131 -0.88 12.90 -9.86
C ILE A 131 -1.83 13.87 -10.60
N ARG A 132 -1.86 13.81 -11.93
CA ARG A 132 -2.74 14.67 -12.74
C ARG A 132 -4.24 14.38 -12.50
N ARG A 133 -4.62 13.11 -12.39
CA ARG A 133 -6.02 12.71 -12.13
C ARG A 133 -6.53 13.18 -10.77
N ASN A 134 -5.64 13.36 -9.80
CA ASN A 134 -5.97 13.84 -8.45
C ASN A 134 -5.79 15.36 -8.29
N ASN A 135 -5.77 16.13 -9.40
CA ASN A 135 -5.78 17.58 -9.43
C ASN A 135 -4.65 18.27 -8.64
N PHE A 136 -3.49 17.66 -8.59
CA PHE A 136 -2.32 18.29 -8.00
C PHE A 136 -1.74 19.35 -8.93
N ASN A 137 -1.44 20.53 -8.41
CA ASN A 137 -0.89 21.63 -9.17
C ASN A 137 0.63 21.49 -9.44
N LYS A 138 1.17 22.41 -10.26
CA LYS A 138 2.58 22.35 -10.68
C LYS A 138 3.57 22.51 -9.51
N ASP A 139 3.24 23.31 -8.52
CA ASP A 139 4.13 23.56 -7.38
C ASP A 139 4.14 22.37 -6.41
N GLU A 140 2.98 21.75 -6.19
CA GLU A 140 2.88 20.48 -5.47
C GLU A 140 3.67 19.36 -6.16
N ILE A 141 3.71 19.32 -7.50
CA ILE A 141 4.51 18.35 -8.26
C ILE A 141 6.02 18.59 -8.05
N LYS A 142 6.47 19.84 -8.10
CA LYS A 142 7.88 20.21 -7.82
C LYS A 142 8.28 19.85 -6.40
N LYS A 143 7.43 20.16 -5.42
CA LYS A 143 7.65 19.85 -4.02
C LYS A 143 7.82 18.34 -3.79
N ARG A 144 7.00 17.50 -4.44
CA ARG A 144 7.14 16.03 -4.39
C ARG A 144 8.47 15.52 -4.89
N ASN A 145 8.95 16.07 -6.02
CA ASN A 145 10.26 15.70 -6.54
C ASN A 145 11.34 15.96 -5.50
N SER A 146 11.36 17.15 -4.90
CA SER A 146 12.33 17.52 -3.87
C SER A 146 12.24 16.59 -2.64
N ILE A 147 11.02 16.29 -2.15
CA ILE A 147 10.83 15.40 -1.01
C ILE A 147 11.24 13.98 -1.37
N HIS A 148 10.87 13.49 -2.56
CA HIS A 148 11.22 12.14 -3.01
C HIS A 148 12.73 11.94 -3.08
N GLU A 149 13.48 12.90 -3.63
CA GLU A 149 14.94 12.89 -3.65
C GLU A 149 15.54 12.92 -2.24
N SER A 150 14.99 13.77 -1.38
CA SER A 150 15.44 13.86 0.02
C SER A 150 15.16 12.56 0.79
N PHE A 151 14.04 11.87 0.50
CA PHE A 151 13.70 10.58 1.09
C PHE A 151 14.71 9.49 0.68
N ILE A 152 15.06 9.43 -0.59
CA ILE A 152 16.08 8.50 -1.09
C ILE A 152 17.43 8.78 -0.41
N ASN A 153 17.76 10.05 -0.18
CA ASN A 153 19.02 10.48 0.43
C ASN A 153 19.01 10.45 1.97
N ARG A 154 17.94 9.99 2.62
CA ARG A 154 17.76 9.90 4.09
C ARG A 154 17.95 11.23 4.84
N LYS A 155 17.65 12.37 4.21
CA LYS A 155 17.77 13.73 4.76
C LYS A 155 16.41 14.40 4.81
N ILE A 156 15.52 13.96 5.72
CA ILE A 156 14.17 14.53 5.74
C ILE A 156 13.72 14.96 7.15
N GLU A 157 13.36 16.24 7.23
CA GLU A 157 12.38 16.77 8.19
C GLU A 157 11.06 17.01 7.44
N LEU A 158 9.95 16.47 7.92
CA LEU A 158 8.63 16.59 7.32
C LEU A 158 7.70 17.33 8.27
N SER A 159 6.82 18.16 7.72
CA SER A 159 5.77 18.88 8.43
C SER A 159 4.40 18.28 8.08
N THR A 160 3.49 18.26 9.04
CA THR A 160 2.09 17.86 8.81
C THR A 160 1.21 18.99 8.30
N ASN A 161 1.72 20.22 8.26
CA ASN A 161 0.97 21.41 7.84
C ASN A 161 0.85 21.54 6.31
N ASP A 162 1.61 20.77 5.54
CA ASP A 162 1.57 20.75 4.10
C ASP A 162 1.02 19.41 3.59
N LYS A 163 0.07 19.48 2.67
CA LYS A 163 -0.63 18.29 2.14
C LYS A 163 0.31 17.22 1.57
N VAL A 164 1.36 17.62 0.88
CA VAL A 164 2.32 16.68 0.29
C VAL A 164 3.23 16.10 1.35
N GLU A 165 3.74 16.92 2.26
CA GLU A 165 4.59 16.48 3.36
C GLU A 165 3.85 15.55 4.31
N ALA A 166 2.56 15.83 4.61
CA ALA A 166 1.74 14.98 5.45
C ALA A 166 1.63 13.54 4.93
N ILE A 167 1.54 13.36 3.61
CA ILE A 167 1.48 12.03 2.98
C ILE A 167 2.81 11.27 3.18
N PHE A 168 3.94 11.94 3.05
CA PHE A 168 5.23 11.31 3.32
C PHE A 168 5.47 11.08 4.81
N TYR A 169 4.94 11.95 5.67
CA TYR A 169 4.99 11.79 7.12
C TYR A 169 4.22 10.55 7.58
N GLU A 170 2.98 10.37 7.10
CA GLU A 170 2.17 9.17 7.36
C GLU A 170 2.93 7.89 6.94
N TYR A 171 3.46 7.88 5.72
CA TYR A 171 4.26 6.76 5.22
C TYR A 171 5.46 6.46 6.13
N LYS A 172 6.21 7.49 6.55
CA LYS A 172 7.37 7.35 7.44
C LYS A 172 6.98 6.84 8.82
N SER A 173 5.85 7.25 9.38
CA SER A 173 5.37 6.79 10.68
C SER A 173 5.08 5.30 10.69
N ILE A 174 4.43 4.79 9.65
CA ILE A 174 4.15 3.36 9.50
C ILE A 174 5.43 2.54 9.43
N LEU A 175 6.42 2.99 8.64
CA LEU A 175 7.71 2.30 8.55
C LEU A 175 8.45 2.25 9.90
N ASN A 176 8.38 3.29 10.69
CA ASN A 176 9.01 3.33 12.02
C ASN A 176 8.31 2.40 13.01
N GLU A 177 6.99 2.27 12.94
CA GLU A 177 6.21 1.31 13.73
C GLU A 177 6.59 -0.14 13.37
N GLU A 178 6.70 -0.46 12.08
CA GLU A 178 7.10 -1.80 11.61
C GLU A 178 8.52 -2.15 12.07
N LEU A 179 9.48 -1.23 11.99
CA LEU A 179 10.84 -1.45 12.48
C LEU A 179 10.89 -1.65 14.00
N GLY A 180 10.00 -1.02 14.75
CA GLY A 180 9.86 -1.23 16.19
C GLY A 180 9.40 -2.64 16.57
N HIS A 181 8.67 -3.33 15.71
CA HIS A 181 8.24 -4.72 15.90
C HIS A 181 9.31 -5.75 15.51
N ILE A 182 10.19 -5.41 14.57
CA ILE A 182 11.28 -6.31 14.12
C ILE A 182 12.46 -6.34 15.12
N GLN A 183 12.60 -5.31 15.94
CA GLN A 183 13.70 -5.22 16.95
C GLN A 183 13.34 -5.82 18.32
N LYS A 184 12.19 -6.42 18.49
CA LYS A 184 11.76 -7.17 19.68
C LYS A 184 11.64 -8.66 19.37
#